data_b4d630a8e41fdda36ff652e11151d3c6
#
_entry.id   b4d630a8e41fdda36ff652e11151d3c6
#
_cell.length_a   1.000
_cell.length_b   1.000
_cell.length_c   1.000
_cell.angle_alpha   90.00
_cell.angle_beta   90.00
_cell.angle_gamma   90.00
#
_symmetry.space_group_name_H-M   'P 1'
#
loop_
_entity.id
_entity.type
_entity.pdbx_description
1 polymer ?
#
loop_
_entity_poly.entity_id
_entity_poly.type
_entity_poly.pdbx_seq_one_letter_code
_entity_poly.pdbx_strand_id
1 'polypeptide(L)'
;MMKKAFITGITGQDGSFLAELLLKKKYDVYGLIRWKTMNNFENVEKIMDQITFVEGDLGDQISLNKAVKKIQPDEVYNLGALSFVGTSWTQPIQMSEVTGLGALRLIEAVKDNAPNSKFYQASSSEVFGNTKNAPQDENTPFRPVSPYAIAKVFGYWMTVNYRESYGMFACNGILFNHESERRGLEFVTRKITDGVARIKFGLSKEIRIGNLDARRDWGYAPEYVEGMWMMMQQKKADDFVLGTGETHSVKEFIIEAFAQAGIDDWQKYIVIDKSFMRPAEVPHLVANPSKAEKVLGWKAKTKFKELVKIMLENDMKRIQAISKK
;
A
#
# COMPACT_ATOMS: atom_id res chain seq x y z
N MET A 1 -15.19 -7.38 25.76
CA MET A 1 -14.75 -8.21 24.60
C MET A 1 -13.67 -7.44 23.86
N MET A 2 -12.67 -8.12 23.28
CA MET A 2 -11.69 -7.48 22.40
C MET A 2 -12.38 -7.04 21.12
N LYS A 3 -11.93 -5.90 20.56
CA LYS A 3 -12.42 -5.46 19.24
C LYS A 3 -11.95 -6.41 18.15
N LYS A 4 -12.80 -6.69 17.18
CA LYS A 4 -12.49 -7.53 16.02
C LYS A 4 -12.16 -6.68 14.82
N ALA A 5 -11.00 -6.93 14.20
CA ALA A 5 -10.58 -6.29 12.97
C ALA A 5 -10.54 -7.31 11.83
N PHE A 6 -11.15 -6.97 10.70
CA PHE A 6 -11.11 -7.77 9.48
C PHE A 6 -10.28 -7.07 8.39
N ILE A 7 -9.23 -7.73 7.92
CA ILE A 7 -8.25 -7.16 6.99
C ILE A 7 -8.27 -7.95 5.69
N THR A 8 -8.55 -7.30 4.56
CA THR A 8 -8.28 -7.84 3.24
C THR A 8 -6.84 -7.48 2.83
N GLY A 9 -6.16 -8.38 2.11
CA GLY A 9 -4.76 -8.14 1.75
C GLY A 9 -3.78 -8.30 2.92
N ILE A 10 -4.13 -9.07 3.94
CA ILE A 10 -3.37 -9.23 5.18
C ILE A 10 -1.94 -9.73 4.98
N THR A 11 -1.66 -10.52 3.95
CA THR A 11 -0.32 -11.05 3.65
C THR A 11 0.57 -10.07 2.88
N GLY A 12 0.03 -8.91 2.45
CA GLY A 12 0.78 -7.84 1.82
C GLY A 12 1.60 -7.02 2.81
N GLN A 13 2.36 -6.04 2.30
CA GLN A 13 3.14 -5.12 3.13
C GLN A 13 2.28 -4.48 4.23
N ASP A 14 1.28 -3.70 3.83
CA ASP A 14 0.46 -2.91 4.77
C ASP A 14 -0.39 -3.79 5.66
N GLY A 15 -0.99 -4.84 5.10
CA GLY A 15 -1.83 -5.77 5.85
C GLY A 15 -1.07 -6.46 6.98
N SER A 16 0.17 -6.85 6.73
CA SER A 16 1.01 -7.50 7.74
C SER A 16 1.44 -6.55 8.86
N PHE A 17 1.84 -5.31 8.55
CA PHE A 17 2.15 -4.31 9.57
C PHE A 17 0.93 -3.88 10.36
N LEU A 18 -0.23 -3.73 9.68
CA LEU A 18 -1.48 -3.43 10.36
C LEU A 18 -1.91 -4.55 11.30
N ALA A 19 -1.77 -5.81 10.89
CA ALA A 19 -2.05 -6.95 11.75
C ALA A 19 -1.17 -6.93 13.02
N GLU A 20 0.14 -6.71 12.88
CA GLU A 20 1.05 -6.56 14.02
C GLU A 20 0.65 -5.41 14.95
N LEU A 21 0.29 -4.25 14.38
CA LEU A 21 -0.17 -3.09 15.14
C LEU A 21 -1.45 -3.41 15.93
N LEU A 22 -2.44 -4.04 15.29
CA LEU A 22 -3.73 -4.35 15.90
C LEU A 22 -3.60 -5.44 16.98
N LEU A 23 -2.75 -6.45 16.79
CA LEU A 23 -2.43 -7.43 17.82
C LEU A 23 -1.79 -6.76 19.06
N LYS A 24 -0.83 -5.84 18.87
CA LYS A 24 -0.26 -5.04 19.97
C LYS A 24 -1.33 -4.19 20.69
N LYS A 25 -2.36 -3.75 19.98
CA LYS A 25 -3.51 -3.01 20.53
C LYS A 25 -4.61 -3.91 21.08
N LYS A 26 -4.37 -5.23 21.16
CA LYS A 26 -5.28 -6.24 21.72
C LYS A 26 -6.59 -6.38 20.94
N TYR A 27 -6.51 -6.38 19.60
CA TYR A 27 -7.62 -6.76 18.73
C TYR A 27 -7.59 -8.26 18.45
N ASP A 28 -8.77 -8.85 18.21
CA ASP A 28 -8.90 -10.12 17.52
C ASP A 28 -8.76 -9.86 16.02
N VAL A 29 -7.69 -10.34 15.40
CA VAL A 29 -7.36 -10.05 14.01
C VAL A 29 -7.81 -11.20 13.10
N TYR A 30 -8.64 -10.86 12.12
CA TYR A 30 -9.11 -11.74 11.07
C TYR A 30 -8.52 -11.30 9.72
N GLY A 31 -7.99 -12.23 8.95
CA GLY A 31 -7.38 -11.96 7.65
C GLY A 31 -8.11 -12.69 6.51
N LEU A 32 -8.54 -11.94 5.48
CA LEU A 32 -9.06 -12.56 4.26
C LEU A 32 -7.90 -13.12 3.44
N ILE A 33 -7.94 -14.41 3.13
CA ILE A 33 -7.01 -15.07 2.22
C ILE A 33 -7.77 -15.73 1.08
N ARG A 34 -7.20 -15.65 -0.12
CA ARG A 34 -7.73 -16.40 -1.26
C ARG A 34 -7.29 -17.85 -1.17
N TRP A 35 -8.18 -18.76 -1.52
CA TRP A 35 -7.77 -20.14 -1.74
C TRP A 35 -6.74 -20.20 -2.89
N LYS A 36 -5.57 -20.75 -2.63
CA LYS A 36 -4.48 -20.95 -3.58
C LYS A 36 -3.76 -22.24 -3.23
N THR A 37 -3.18 -22.88 -4.24
CA THR A 37 -2.34 -24.08 -4.05
C THR A 37 -1.11 -23.75 -3.18
N MET A 38 -0.57 -22.54 -3.31
CA MET A 38 0.52 -22.02 -2.46
C MET A 38 0.20 -20.58 -2.05
N ASN A 39 0.11 -20.33 -0.76
CA ASN A 39 -0.03 -19.00 -0.19
C ASN A 39 1.35 -18.51 0.27
N ASN A 40 1.65 -17.24 0.00
CA ASN A 40 2.82 -16.57 0.58
C ASN A 40 2.43 -15.93 1.92
N PHE A 41 2.92 -16.50 3.01
CA PHE A 41 2.73 -16.01 4.38
C PHE A 41 3.97 -15.35 4.96
N GLU A 42 5.04 -15.14 4.18
CA GLU A 42 6.34 -14.62 4.64
C GLU A 42 6.20 -13.38 5.54
N ASN A 43 5.37 -12.42 5.14
CA ASN A 43 5.19 -11.17 5.91
C ASN A 43 4.43 -11.35 7.24
N VAL A 44 3.67 -12.42 7.40
CA VAL A 44 2.87 -12.70 8.60
C VAL A 44 3.33 -13.93 9.38
N GLU A 45 4.40 -14.59 8.93
CA GLU A 45 4.90 -15.84 9.50
C GLU A 45 5.05 -15.78 11.04
N LYS A 46 5.59 -14.69 11.56
CA LYS A 46 5.84 -14.50 13.00
C LYS A 46 4.58 -14.30 13.85
N ILE A 47 3.46 -14.04 13.21
CA ILE A 47 2.18 -13.74 13.87
C ILE A 47 1.03 -14.65 13.41
N MET A 48 1.35 -15.68 12.60
CA MET A 48 0.32 -16.57 12.03
C MET A 48 -0.59 -17.19 13.09
N ASP A 49 -0.03 -17.64 14.19
CA ASP A 49 -0.77 -18.28 15.28
C ASP A 49 -1.70 -17.33 16.04
N GLN A 50 -1.55 -16.03 15.83
CA GLN A 50 -2.34 -14.97 16.46
C GLN A 50 -3.43 -14.41 15.53
N ILE A 51 -3.49 -14.87 14.27
CA ILE A 51 -4.42 -14.40 13.25
C ILE A 51 -5.41 -15.52 12.92
N THR A 52 -6.70 -15.18 12.86
CA THR A 52 -7.71 -16.08 12.30
C THR A 52 -7.84 -15.82 10.80
N PHE A 53 -7.37 -16.75 9.98
CA PHE A 53 -7.55 -16.66 8.52
C PHE A 53 -8.96 -17.13 8.11
N VAL A 54 -9.56 -16.37 7.20
CA VAL A 54 -10.87 -16.66 6.61
C VAL A 54 -10.73 -16.68 5.09
N GLU A 55 -11.17 -17.76 4.47
CA GLU A 55 -11.17 -17.89 3.02
C GLU A 55 -12.24 -17.02 2.37
N GLY A 56 -11.88 -16.35 1.28
CA GLY A 56 -12.76 -15.55 0.44
C GLY A 56 -12.00 -14.77 -0.62
N ASP A 57 -12.73 -14.18 -1.54
CA ASP A 57 -12.17 -13.41 -2.66
C ASP A 57 -12.94 -12.11 -2.87
N LEU A 58 -12.22 -11.01 -3.15
CA LEU A 58 -12.85 -9.72 -3.50
C LEU A 58 -13.67 -9.79 -4.80
N GLY A 59 -13.44 -10.80 -5.61
CA GLY A 59 -14.25 -11.10 -6.80
C GLY A 59 -15.55 -11.88 -6.50
N ASP A 60 -15.71 -12.42 -5.28
CA ASP A 60 -16.86 -13.27 -4.91
C ASP A 60 -17.67 -12.69 -3.75
N GLN A 61 -18.85 -12.14 -4.08
CA GLN A 61 -19.78 -11.56 -3.12
C GLN A 61 -20.23 -12.54 -2.04
N ILE A 62 -20.42 -13.81 -2.41
CA ILE A 62 -20.96 -14.82 -1.47
C ILE A 62 -19.94 -15.11 -0.37
N SER A 63 -18.66 -15.25 -0.72
CA SER A 63 -17.60 -15.48 0.26
C SER A 63 -17.43 -14.29 1.21
N LEU A 64 -17.51 -13.06 0.68
CA LEU A 64 -17.43 -11.85 1.50
C LEU A 64 -18.60 -11.73 2.48
N ASN A 65 -19.85 -11.98 2.02
CA ASN A 65 -21.03 -11.99 2.89
C ASN A 65 -20.89 -13.02 4.01
N LYS A 66 -20.44 -14.25 3.69
CA LYS A 66 -20.21 -15.30 4.68
C LYS A 66 -19.12 -14.90 5.69
N ALA A 67 -18.01 -14.33 5.21
CA ALA A 67 -16.92 -13.88 6.07
C ALA A 67 -17.37 -12.80 7.05
N VAL A 68 -17.98 -11.71 6.55
CA VAL A 68 -18.46 -10.61 7.39
C VAL A 68 -19.52 -11.07 8.39
N LYS A 69 -20.48 -11.87 7.94
CA LYS A 69 -21.54 -12.44 8.80
C LYS A 69 -20.97 -13.32 9.91
N LYS A 70 -19.95 -14.13 9.62
CA LYS A 70 -19.30 -15.02 10.60
C LYS A 70 -18.47 -14.25 11.62
N ILE A 71 -17.71 -13.25 11.16
CA ILE A 71 -16.75 -12.50 11.99
C ILE A 71 -17.48 -11.48 12.88
N GLN A 72 -18.47 -10.76 12.33
CA GLN A 72 -19.09 -9.59 12.97
C GLN A 72 -18.00 -8.61 13.43
N PRO A 73 -17.22 -8.01 12.48
CA PRO A 73 -16.08 -7.16 12.82
C PRO A 73 -16.53 -5.80 13.37
N ASP A 74 -15.76 -5.22 14.29
CA ASP A 74 -15.91 -3.82 14.70
C ASP A 74 -15.29 -2.88 13.67
N GLU A 75 -14.21 -3.32 13.04
CA GLU A 75 -13.44 -2.54 12.08
C GLU A 75 -13.05 -3.40 10.87
N VAL A 76 -13.27 -2.88 9.66
CA VAL A 76 -12.91 -3.52 8.39
C VAL A 76 -11.89 -2.66 7.66
N TYR A 77 -10.75 -3.25 7.31
CA TYR A 77 -9.67 -2.60 6.57
C TYR A 77 -9.53 -3.23 5.19
N ASN A 78 -9.98 -2.51 4.15
CA ASN A 78 -9.84 -2.97 2.76
C ASN A 78 -8.51 -2.54 2.18
N LEU A 79 -7.49 -3.39 2.31
CA LEU A 79 -6.15 -3.21 1.73
C LEU A 79 -5.93 -4.11 0.52
N GLY A 80 -6.82 -5.08 0.29
CA GLY A 80 -6.73 -6.02 -0.83
C GLY A 80 -6.92 -5.32 -2.18
N ALA A 81 -5.93 -5.44 -3.05
CA ALA A 81 -5.94 -4.88 -4.40
C ALA A 81 -4.89 -5.55 -5.28
N LEU A 82 -5.00 -5.39 -6.59
CA LEU A 82 -3.88 -5.56 -7.51
C LEU A 82 -3.11 -4.22 -7.54
N SER A 83 -2.06 -4.09 -6.72
CA SER A 83 -1.46 -2.78 -6.43
C SER A 83 -0.32 -2.37 -7.37
N PHE A 84 0.22 -3.30 -8.18
CA PHE A 84 1.27 -2.97 -9.14
C PHE A 84 0.68 -2.29 -10.38
N VAL A 85 0.91 -0.97 -10.48
CA VAL A 85 0.34 -0.13 -11.55
C VAL A 85 0.70 -0.63 -12.93
N GLY A 86 1.93 -1.16 -13.12
CA GLY A 86 2.39 -1.68 -14.42
C GLY A 86 1.47 -2.77 -14.98
N THR A 87 1.00 -3.69 -14.15
CA THR A 87 0.09 -4.77 -14.58
C THR A 87 -1.28 -4.26 -15.00
N SER A 88 -1.72 -3.09 -14.54
CA SER A 88 -3.03 -2.55 -14.89
C SER A 88 -3.22 -2.30 -16.39
N TRP A 89 -2.13 -2.06 -17.11
CA TRP A 89 -2.16 -1.86 -18.56
C TRP A 89 -2.35 -3.16 -19.37
N THR A 90 -1.89 -4.27 -18.82
CA THR A 90 -2.02 -5.59 -19.46
C THR A 90 -3.24 -6.37 -18.98
N GLN A 91 -3.76 -6.06 -17.79
CA GLN A 91 -4.90 -6.74 -17.16
C GLN A 91 -5.92 -5.73 -16.61
N PRO A 92 -6.46 -4.81 -17.46
CA PRO A 92 -7.34 -3.73 -16.98
C PRO A 92 -8.67 -4.26 -16.44
N ILE A 93 -9.23 -5.32 -17.02
CA ILE A 93 -10.49 -5.93 -16.54
C ILE A 93 -10.28 -6.52 -15.14
N GLN A 94 -9.25 -7.36 -14.96
CA GLN A 94 -8.94 -7.96 -13.66
C GLN A 94 -8.64 -6.89 -12.60
N MET A 95 -7.95 -5.82 -12.98
CA MET A 95 -7.68 -4.67 -12.13
C MET A 95 -8.97 -4.02 -11.64
N SER A 96 -9.93 -3.78 -12.54
CA SER A 96 -11.23 -3.18 -12.23
C SER A 96 -12.08 -4.09 -11.35
N GLU A 97 -12.11 -5.38 -11.66
CA GLU A 97 -12.86 -6.40 -10.90
C GLU A 97 -12.39 -6.51 -9.45
N VAL A 98 -11.08 -6.62 -9.22
CA VAL A 98 -10.53 -6.85 -7.88
C VAL A 98 -10.40 -5.55 -7.09
N THR A 99 -9.84 -4.50 -7.72
CA THR A 99 -9.50 -3.25 -7.01
C THR A 99 -10.68 -2.29 -6.92
N GLY A 100 -11.52 -2.21 -7.97
CA GLY A 100 -12.70 -1.35 -8.00
C GLY A 100 -13.94 -2.06 -7.46
N LEU A 101 -14.47 -3.02 -8.21
CA LEU A 101 -15.69 -3.73 -7.83
C LEU A 101 -15.51 -4.57 -6.55
N GLY A 102 -14.29 -5.05 -6.28
CA GLY A 102 -13.98 -5.73 -5.01
C GLY A 102 -14.18 -4.83 -3.79
N ALA A 103 -13.85 -3.54 -3.87
CA ALA A 103 -14.13 -2.58 -2.81
C ALA A 103 -15.65 -2.41 -2.59
N LEU A 104 -16.42 -2.31 -3.69
CA LEU A 104 -17.88 -2.24 -3.63
C LEU A 104 -18.49 -3.50 -3.02
N ARG A 105 -18.05 -4.68 -3.47
CA ARG A 105 -18.55 -5.96 -2.93
C ARG A 105 -18.32 -6.07 -1.42
N LEU A 106 -17.15 -5.63 -0.95
CA LEU A 106 -16.83 -5.71 0.47
C LEU A 106 -17.65 -4.72 1.30
N ILE A 107 -17.81 -3.46 0.86
CA ILE A 107 -18.61 -2.48 1.61
C ILE A 107 -20.10 -2.87 1.62
N GLU A 108 -20.64 -3.46 0.53
CA GLU A 108 -21.97 -4.06 0.50
C GLU A 108 -22.11 -5.20 1.52
N ALA A 109 -21.12 -6.11 1.55
CA ALA A 109 -21.11 -7.19 2.53
C ALA A 109 -21.13 -6.67 3.98
N VAL A 110 -20.40 -5.58 4.26
CA VAL A 110 -20.37 -4.93 5.58
C VAL A 110 -21.72 -4.26 5.88
N LYS A 111 -22.27 -3.48 4.96
CA LYS A 111 -23.57 -2.82 5.12
C LYS A 111 -24.68 -3.83 5.48
N ASP A 112 -24.71 -4.95 4.75
CA ASP A 112 -25.79 -5.93 4.89
C ASP A 112 -25.64 -6.87 6.10
N ASN A 113 -24.39 -7.18 6.51
CA ASN A 113 -24.16 -8.21 7.52
C ASN A 113 -23.56 -7.70 8.84
N ALA A 114 -22.96 -6.48 8.84
CA ALA A 114 -22.37 -5.86 10.03
C ALA A 114 -22.45 -4.32 9.95
N PRO A 115 -23.67 -3.74 9.90
CA PRO A 115 -23.88 -2.31 9.58
C PRO A 115 -23.25 -1.33 10.59
N ASN A 116 -22.95 -1.79 11.78
CA ASN A 116 -22.28 -0.98 12.82
C ASN A 116 -20.75 -0.98 12.70
N SER A 117 -20.18 -1.76 11.79
CA SER A 117 -18.73 -1.81 11.57
C SER A 117 -18.24 -0.51 10.97
N LYS A 118 -17.06 -0.07 11.41
CA LYS A 118 -16.31 0.97 10.73
C LYS A 118 -15.58 0.39 9.51
N PHE A 119 -15.54 1.13 8.42
CA PHE A 119 -14.94 0.71 7.16
C PHE A 119 -13.82 1.65 6.72
N TYR A 120 -12.63 1.12 6.48
CA TYR A 120 -11.49 1.81 5.91
C TYR A 120 -11.21 1.32 4.49
N GLN A 121 -11.12 2.24 3.55
CA GLN A 121 -10.70 2.00 2.17
C GLN A 121 -9.29 2.53 1.92
N ALA A 122 -8.37 1.66 1.53
CA ALA A 122 -7.09 2.11 1.01
C ALA A 122 -7.25 2.69 -0.39
N SER A 123 -7.20 4.02 -0.49
CA SER A 123 -7.07 4.75 -1.73
C SER A 123 -5.58 4.92 -2.09
N SER A 124 -5.24 5.80 -3.02
CA SER A 124 -3.87 5.95 -3.51
C SER A 124 -3.65 7.37 -4.05
N SER A 125 -2.45 7.91 -3.91
CA SER A 125 -2.04 9.16 -4.56
C SER A 125 -2.11 9.11 -6.09
N GLU A 126 -2.11 7.92 -6.69
CA GLU A 126 -2.31 7.75 -8.15
C GLU A 126 -3.68 8.28 -8.62
N VAL A 127 -4.67 8.48 -7.74
CA VAL A 127 -5.97 9.10 -8.08
C VAL A 127 -5.80 10.55 -8.54
N PHE A 128 -4.78 11.25 -8.04
CA PHE A 128 -4.46 12.61 -8.47
C PHE A 128 -3.91 12.66 -9.89
N GLY A 129 -3.20 11.61 -10.32
CA GLY A 129 -2.73 11.41 -11.68
C GLY A 129 -2.01 12.65 -12.24
N ASN A 130 -2.50 13.15 -13.38
CA ASN A 130 -1.92 14.31 -14.05
C ASN A 130 -2.57 15.63 -13.63
N THR A 131 -2.74 15.85 -12.31
CA THR A 131 -3.18 17.15 -11.79
C THR A 131 -2.05 18.18 -11.90
N LYS A 132 -2.43 19.46 -12.11
CA LYS A 132 -1.49 20.58 -12.08
C LYS A 132 -1.27 21.14 -10.66
N ASN A 133 -2.11 20.71 -9.71
CA ASN A 133 -2.05 21.18 -8.32
C ASN A 133 -1.03 20.37 -7.55
N ALA A 134 -0.08 21.05 -6.91
CA ALA A 134 0.91 20.47 -6.02
C ALA A 134 1.25 21.48 -4.91
N PRO A 135 1.42 21.03 -3.66
CA PRO A 135 1.18 19.67 -3.16
C PRO A 135 -0.29 19.27 -3.17
N GLN A 136 -0.58 17.95 -3.26
CA GLN A 136 -1.94 17.42 -3.31
C GLN A 136 -2.50 17.19 -1.91
N ASP A 137 -3.76 17.60 -1.72
CA ASP A 137 -4.56 17.39 -0.51
C ASP A 137 -5.93 16.77 -0.83
N GLU A 138 -6.79 16.65 0.18
CA GLU A 138 -8.13 16.06 0.07
C GLU A 138 -9.09 16.84 -0.86
N ASN A 139 -8.79 18.12 -1.17
CA ASN A 139 -9.58 18.97 -2.06
C ASN A 139 -9.05 18.97 -3.50
N THR A 140 -7.90 18.36 -3.74
CA THR A 140 -7.28 18.31 -5.06
C THR A 140 -8.11 17.44 -6.01
N PRO A 141 -8.54 17.93 -7.18
CA PRO A 141 -9.34 17.15 -8.13
C PRO A 141 -8.59 15.93 -8.65
N PHE A 142 -9.28 14.79 -8.70
CA PHE A 142 -8.74 13.56 -9.25
C PHE A 142 -8.64 13.62 -10.78
N ARG A 143 -7.50 13.20 -11.33
CA ARG A 143 -7.22 13.08 -12.77
C ARG A 143 -6.46 11.79 -13.08
N PRO A 144 -7.06 10.61 -12.79
CA PRO A 144 -6.39 9.32 -12.93
C PRO A 144 -5.94 9.07 -14.37
N VAL A 145 -4.76 8.48 -14.54
CA VAL A 145 -4.16 8.23 -15.85
C VAL A 145 -3.80 6.75 -16.08
N SER A 146 -4.22 5.86 -15.19
CA SER A 146 -4.02 4.42 -15.33
C SER A 146 -5.29 3.64 -14.94
N PRO A 147 -5.51 2.42 -15.47
CA PRO A 147 -6.62 1.58 -15.05
C PRO A 147 -6.64 1.31 -13.53
N TYR A 148 -5.46 1.18 -12.91
CA TYR A 148 -5.34 1.09 -11.45
C TYR A 148 -5.89 2.33 -10.74
N ALA A 149 -5.47 3.52 -11.17
CA ALA A 149 -5.92 4.77 -10.58
C ALA A 149 -7.43 4.97 -10.74
N ILE A 150 -8.00 4.62 -11.90
CA ILE A 150 -9.45 4.66 -12.15
C ILE A 150 -10.19 3.72 -11.22
N ALA A 151 -9.69 2.49 -11.03
CA ALA A 151 -10.29 1.54 -10.09
C ALA A 151 -10.24 2.05 -8.63
N LYS A 152 -9.15 2.72 -8.24
CA LYS A 152 -9.04 3.37 -6.92
C LYS A 152 -9.98 4.57 -6.76
N VAL A 153 -10.18 5.38 -7.80
CA VAL A 153 -11.18 6.47 -7.81
C VAL A 153 -12.60 5.91 -7.64
N PHE A 154 -12.92 4.81 -8.32
CA PHE A 154 -14.21 4.13 -8.14
C PHE A 154 -14.41 3.71 -6.67
N GLY A 155 -13.46 2.98 -6.08
CA GLY A 155 -13.53 2.55 -4.68
C GLY A 155 -13.64 3.73 -3.70
N TYR A 156 -12.91 4.82 -3.96
CA TYR A 156 -12.99 6.06 -3.18
C TYR A 156 -14.40 6.63 -3.17
N TRP A 157 -14.99 6.86 -4.34
CA TRP A 157 -16.33 7.46 -4.43
C TRP A 157 -17.43 6.53 -3.93
N MET A 158 -17.29 5.23 -4.07
CA MET A 158 -18.21 4.29 -3.44
C MET A 158 -18.16 4.42 -1.90
N THR A 159 -16.97 4.54 -1.31
CA THR A 159 -16.82 4.75 0.14
C THR A 159 -17.48 6.05 0.61
N VAL A 160 -17.27 7.15 -0.12
CA VAL A 160 -17.94 8.45 0.15
C VAL A 160 -19.46 8.30 0.04
N ASN A 161 -19.94 7.68 -1.03
CA ASN A 161 -21.37 7.48 -1.25
C ASN A 161 -22.02 6.68 -0.11
N TYR A 162 -21.39 5.60 0.35
CA TYR A 162 -21.91 4.79 1.45
C TYR A 162 -21.90 5.53 2.78
N ARG A 163 -20.91 6.37 3.02
CA ARG A 163 -20.89 7.27 4.18
C ARG A 163 -22.05 8.26 4.16
N GLU A 164 -22.30 8.88 3.00
CA GLU A 164 -23.31 9.96 2.87
C GLU A 164 -24.75 9.41 2.74
N SER A 165 -24.94 8.33 1.98
CA SER A 165 -26.26 7.81 1.67
C SER A 165 -26.79 6.85 2.74
N TYR A 166 -25.92 6.08 3.39
CA TYR A 166 -26.31 5.05 4.38
C TYR A 166 -25.85 5.37 5.80
N GLY A 167 -25.18 6.49 6.02
CA GLY A 167 -24.67 6.88 7.35
C GLY A 167 -23.60 5.95 7.92
N MET A 168 -22.95 5.15 7.07
CA MET A 168 -21.87 4.25 7.50
C MET A 168 -20.66 5.03 7.97
N PHE A 169 -19.98 4.55 9.00
CA PHE A 169 -18.63 5.05 9.28
C PHE A 169 -17.68 4.47 8.23
N ALA A 170 -17.47 5.19 7.14
CA ALA A 170 -16.61 4.79 6.05
C ALA A 170 -15.64 5.92 5.69
N CYS A 171 -14.32 5.63 5.66
CA CYS A 171 -13.28 6.61 5.40
C CYS A 171 -12.26 6.11 4.36
N ASN A 172 -11.65 7.05 3.63
CA ASN A 172 -10.59 6.77 2.68
C ASN A 172 -9.25 7.29 3.18
N GLY A 173 -8.21 6.46 3.16
CA GLY A 173 -6.84 6.92 3.25
C GLY A 173 -6.26 7.13 1.84
N ILE A 174 -5.99 8.37 1.45
CA ILE A 174 -5.32 8.69 0.19
C ILE A 174 -3.82 8.62 0.45
N LEU A 175 -3.28 7.41 0.23
CA LEU A 175 -1.91 7.10 0.62
C LEU A 175 -0.94 7.46 -0.49
N PHE A 176 0.07 8.25 -0.16
CA PHE A 176 1.23 8.42 -1.00
C PHE A 176 2.12 7.18 -0.92
N ASN A 177 3.12 7.09 -1.79
CA ASN A 177 3.96 5.91 -1.83
C ASN A 177 4.59 5.64 -0.46
N HIS A 178 4.44 4.43 0.03
CA HIS A 178 5.00 4.02 1.31
C HIS A 178 5.65 2.65 1.17
N GLU A 179 6.86 2.58 1.64
CA GLU A 179 7.79 1.54 1.35
C GLU A 179 8.28 0.88 2.64
N SER A 180 8.83 -0.30 2.51
CA SER A 180 9.45 -1.01 3.63
C SER A 180 10.28 -2.19 3.14
N GLU A 181 10.88 -2.90 4.07
CA GLU A 181 11.52 -4.19 3.86
C GLU A 181 10.56 -5.31 3.39
N ARG A 182 9.23 -5.09 3.49
CA ARG A 182 8.18 -6.01 3.01
C ARG A 182 7.58 -5.62 1.66
N ARG A 183 8.12 -4.59 1.01
CA ARG A 183 7.65 -4.19 -0.32
C ARG A 183 7.88 -5.29 -1.34
N GLY A 184 6.98 -5.49 -2.29
CA GLY A 184 7.16 -6.46 -3.38
C GLY A 184 8.37 -6.10 -4.27
N LEU A 185 9.08 -7.10 -4.76
CA LEU A 185 10.29 -6.94 -5.60
C LEU A 185 10.00 -6.28 -6.96
N GLU A 186 8.75 -6.29 -7.40
CA GLU A 186 8.29 -5.62 -8.63
C GLU A 186 8.27 -4.09 -8.50
N PHE A 187 8.21 -3.55 -7.29
CA PHE A 187 8.20 -2.09 -7.06
C PHE A 187 9.61 -1.50 -7.14
N VAL A 188 9.70 -0.30 -7.74
CA VAL A 188 10.96 0.33 -8.09
C VAL A 188 11.93 0.48 -6.92
N THR A 189 11.46 0.88 -5.76
CA THR A 189 12.25 1.07 -4.54
C THR A 189 12.89 -0.25 -4.09
N ARG A 190 12.09 -1.32 -3.99
CA ARG A 190 12.60 -2.64 -3.59
C ARG A 190 13.46 -3.28 -4.68
N LYS A 191 13.12 -3.07 -5.96
CA LYS A 191 13.98 -3.48 -7.09
C LYS A 191 15.37 -2.85 -6.99
N ILE A 192 15.45 -1.58 -6.57
CA ILE A 192 16.74 -0.89 -6.40
C ILE A 192 17.49 -1.49 -5.21
N THR A 193 16.89 -1.59 -4.03
CA THR A 193 17.61 -2.07 -2.83
C THR A 193 18.03 -3.52 -2.94
N ASP A 194 17.18 -4.41 -3.47
CA ASP A 194 17.54 -5.80 -3.79
C ASP A 194 18.66 -5.88 -4.83
N GLY A 195 18.54 -5.08 -5.92
CA GLY A 195 19.54 -5.04 -6.98
C GLY A 195 20.90 -4.56 -6.49
N VAL A 196 20.94 -3.50 -5.68
CA VAL A 196 22.19 -2.98 -5.07
C VAL A 196 22.81 -4.03 -4.15
N ALA A 197 22.00 -4.72 -3.33
CA ALA A 197 22.48 -5.80 -2.48
C ALA A 197 23.07 -6.95 -3.32
N ARG A 198 22.41 -7.36 -4.40
CA ARG A 198 22.93 -8.41 -5.31
C ARG A 198 24.23 -8.00 -5.98
N ILE A 199 24.36 -6.75 -6.41
CA ILE A 199 25.59 -6.21 -6.99
C ILE A 199 26.70 -6.24 -5.96
N LYS A 200 26.46 -5.79 -4.73
CA LYS A 200 27.45 -5.79 -3.64
C LYS A 200 28.01 -7.18 -3.34
N PHE A 201 27.19 -8.23 -3.46
CA PHE A 201 27.61 -9.62 -3.24
C PHE A 201 27.99 -10.38 -4.53
N GLY A 202 28.12 -9.68 -5.67
CA GLY A 202 28.55 -10.26 -6.94
C GLY A 202 27.53 -11.16 -7.63
N LEU A 203 26.25 -11.12 -7.20
CA LEU A 203 25.15 -11.94 -7.74
C LEU A 203 24.41 -11.29 -8.91
N SER A 204 24.67 -10.01 -9.19
CA SER A 204 24.16 -9.29 -10.36
C SER A 204 25.18 -8.30 -10.88
N LYS A 205 25.07 -7.95 -12.17
CA LYS A 205 25.91 -6.96 -12.81
C LYS A 205 25.14 -5.69 -13.21
N GLU A 206 23.81 -5.72 -13.14
CA GLU A 206 22.97 -4.60 -13.58
C GLU A 206 21.61 -4.57 -12.86
N ILE A 207 20.99 -3.40 -12.86
CA ILE A 207 19.60 -3.17 -12.45
C ILE A 207 18.88 -2.51 -13.62
N ARG A 208 17.82 -3.13 -14.12
CA ARG A 208 17.00 -2.58 -15.21
C ARG A 208 15.87 -1.72 -14.64
N ILE A 209 15.86 -0.45 -15.02
CA ILE A 209 14.93 0.57 -14.51
C ILE A 209 14.32 1.33 -15.70
N GLY A 210 13.07 1.80 -15.55
CA GLY A 210 12.41 2.66 -16.54
C GLY A 210 12.81 4.13 -16.37
N ASN A 211 11.83 4.98 -16.02
CA ASN A 211 12.01 6.42 -15.88
C ASN A 211 12.74 6.79 -14.59
N LEU A 212 13.93 7.40 -14.70
CA LEU A 212 14.72 7.87 -13.57
C LEU A 212 14.24 9.21 -12.99
N ASP A 213 13.51 9.99 -13.78
CA ASP A 213 13.13 11.36 -13.42
C ASP A 213 11.76 11.41 -12.72
N ALA A 214 11.01 10.30 -12.72
CA ALA A 214 9.74 10.21 -12.01
C ALA A 214 9.94 10.51 -10.51
N ARG A 215 9.15 11.45 -9.98
CA ARG A 215 9.25 11.90 -8.59
C ARG A 215 8.08 11.38 -7.77
N ARG A 216 8.38 10.89 -6.57
CA ARG A 216 7.39 10.36 -5.63
C ARG A 216 7.68 10.84 -4.21
N ASP A 217 6.62 11.00 -3.46
CA ASP A 217 6.66 11.15 -2.01
C ASP A 217 6.70 9.74 -1.41
N TRP A 218 7.82 9.35 -0.83
CA TRP A 218 8.04 8.03 -0.24
C TRP A 218 8.12 8.10 1.28
N GLY A 219 7.22 7.41 1.96
CA GLY A 219 7.23 7.26 3.41
C GLY A 219 7.46 5.82 3.87
N TYR A 220 7.45 5.59 5.17
CA TYR A 220 7.66 4.29 5.79
C TYR A 220 6.33 3.62 6.15
N ALA A 221 6.07 2.44 5.60
CA ALA A 221 4.77 1.76 5.68
C ALA A 221 4.22 1.54 7.12
N PRO A 222 5.03 1.19 8.12
CA PRO A 222 4.55 1.09 9.50
C PRO A 222 3.92 2.37 10.06
N GLU A 223 4.39 3.55 9.64
CA GLU A 223 3.79 4.82 10.06
C GLU A 223 2.42 5.05 9.39
N TYR A 224 2.27 4.62 8.14
CA TYR A 224 1.01 4.74 7.41
C TYR A 224 -0.09 3.84 7.99
N VAL A 225 0.24 2.61 8.39
CA VAL A 225 -0.76 1.75 9.04
C VAL A 225 -1.21 2.29 10.39
N GLU A 226 -0.33 3.01 11.11
CA GLU A 226 -0.73 3.75 12.31
C GLU A 226 -1.75 4.84 11.96
N GLY A 227 -1.52 5.61 10.88
CA GLY A 227 -2.47 6.58 10.35
C GLY A 227 -3.82 5.96 9.98
N MET A 228 -3.81 4.81 9.30
CA MET A 228 -5.04 4.06 8.99
C MET A 228 -5.84 3.72 10.25
N TRP A 229 -5.16 3.22 11.29
CA TRP A 229 -5.80 2.92 12.56
C TRP A 229 -6.33 4.19 13.25
N MET A 230 -5.56 5.29 13.26
CA MET A 230 -5.98 6.57 13.85
C MET A 230 -7.24 7.14 13.19
N MET A 231 -7.39 7.01 11.87
CA MET A 231 -8.59 7.40 11.14
C MET A 231 -9.83 6.65 11.65
N MET A 232 -9.68 5.35 11.91
CA MET A 232 -10.75 4.49 12.41
C MET A 232 -11.13 4.77 13.87
N GLN A 233 -10.29 5.47 14.64
CA GLN A 233 -10.60 5.85 16.02
C GLN A 233 -11.34 7.19 16.12
N GLN A 234 -11.53 7.92 15.02
CA GLN A 234 -12.26 9.19 15.03
C GLN A 234 -13.75 9.01 15.35
N LYS A 235 -14.38 10.07 15.86
CA LYS A 235 -15.82 10.10 16.13
C LYS A 235 -16.64 10.22 14.84
N LYS A 236 -16.09 10.86 13.81
CA LYS A 236 -16.72 11.09 12.52
C LYS A 236 -15.81 10.59 11.42
N ALA A 237 -16.39 9.86 10.47
CA ALA A 237 -15.66 9.40 9.30
C ALA A 237 -15.30 10.58 8.38
N ASP A 238 -14.07 10.55 7.87
CA ASP A 238 -13.56 11.53 6.91
C ASP A 238 -12.42 10.92 6.10
N ASP A 239 -11.98 11.62 5.04
CA ASP A 239 -10.90 11.17 4.17
C ASP A 239 -9.62 11.93 4.50
N PHE A 240 -8.46 11.27 4.41
CA PHE A 240 -7.18 11.85 4.78
C PHE A 240 -6.08 11.50 3.79
N VAL A 241 -5.30 12.50 3.42
CA VAL A 241 -4.01 12.33 2.72
C VAL A 241 -2.94 11.96 3.74
N LEU A 242 -2.24 10.84 3.50
CA LEU A 242 -1.06 10.45 4.24
C LEU A 242 0.16 10.48 3.32
N GLY A 243 1.18 11.23 3.69
CA GLY A 243 2.43 11.40 2.95
C GLY A 243 3.47 12.14 3.77
N THR A 244 4.68 12.26 3.24
CA THR A 244 5.79 12.92 3.94
C THR A 244 5.84 14.43 3.68
N GLY A 245 5.24 14.88 2.57
CA GLY A 245 5.37 16.26 2.07
C GLY A 245 6.70 16.52 1.36
N GLU A 246 7.52 15.50 1.17
CA GLU A 246 8.81 15.58 0.47
C GLU A 246 8.77 14.66 -0.75
N THR A 247 9.39 15.05 -1.87
CA THR A 247 9.42 14.24 -3.08
C THR A 247 10.84 14.06 -3.59
N HIS A 248 11.14 12.82 -3.99
CA HIS A 248 12.44 12.43 -4.53
C HIS A 248 12.30 11.73 -5.87
N SER A 249 13.29 11.82 -6.73
CA SER A 249 13.33 11.10 -8.00
C SER A 249 13.80 9.66 -7.80
N VAL A 250 13.48 8.79 -8.76
CA VAL A 250 14.02 7.42 -8.81
C VAL A 250 15.55 7.47 -8.88
N LYS A 251 16.12 8.46 -9.60
CA LYS A 251 17.57 8.70 -9.67
C LYS A 251 18.16 9.02 -8.29
N GLU A 252 17.53 9.90 -7.50
CA GLU A 252 17.95 10.20 -6.13
C GLU A 252 17.95 8.97 -5.24
N PHE A 253 16.92 8.10 -5.40
CA PHE A 253 16.84 6.84 -4.64
C PHE A 253 17.99 5.89 -5.00
N ILE A 254 18.33 5.76 -6.29
CA ILE A 254 19.44 4.95 -6.75
C ILE A 254 20.76 5.47 -6.16
N ILE A 255 21.03 6.77 -6.30
CA ILE A 255 22.26 7.39 -5.79
C ILE A 255 22.43 7.12 -4.30
N GLU A 256 21.39 7.35 -3.51
CA GLU A 256 21.42 7.13 -2.06
C GLU A 256 21.64 5.65 -1.71
N ALA A 257 20.97 4.72 -2.40
CA ALA A 257 21.12 3.28 -2.14
C ALA A 257 22.54 2.79 -2.46
N PHE A 258 23.12 3.22 -3.57
CA PHE A 258 24.49 2.88 -3.94
C PHE A 258 25.53 3.50 -3.00
N ALA A 259 25.35 4.76 -2.61
CA ALA A 259 26.22 5.44 -1.65
C ALA A 259 26.25 4.72 -0.30
N GLN A 260 25.07 4.33 0.23
CA GLN A 260 24.96 3.58 1.48
C GLN A 260 25.53 2.16 1.39
N ALA A 261 25.56 1.55 0.19
CA ALA A 261 26.24 0.29 -0.05
C ALA A 261 27.78 0.44 -0.21
N GLY A 262 28.31 1.67 -0.24
CA GLY A 262 29.73 1.93 -0.50
C GLY A 262 30.14 1.59 -1.93
N ILE A 263 29.31 1.95 -2.92
CA ILE A 263 29.55 1.75 -4.36
C ILE A 263 29.45 3.11 -5.04
N ASP A 264 30.57 3.66 -5.52
CA ASP A 264 30.63 5.02 -6.06
C ASP A 264 30.09 5.14 -7.49
N ASP A 265 30.42 4.18 -8.37
CA ASP A 265 30.08 4.21 -9.81
C ASP A 265 28.72 3.60 -10.12
N TRP A 266 27.65 4.13 -9.55
CA TRP A 266 26.31 3.56 -9.73
C TRP A 266 25.87 3.50 -11.21
N GLN A 267 26.33 4.43 -12.05
CA GLN A 267 25.92 4.56 -13.46
C GLN A 267 26.22 3.30 -14.28
N LYS A 268 27.32 2.63 -14.00
CA LYS A 268 27.72 1.42 -14.73
C LYS A 268 26.82 0.20 -14.48
N TYR A 269 25.99 0.28 -13.43
CA TYR A 269 25.09 -0.80 -13.05
C TYR A 269 23.63 -0.55 -13.47
N ILE A 270 23.30 0.66 -13.95
CA ILE A 270 21.92 1.01 -14.31
C ILE A 270 21.71 0.90 -15.81
N VAL A 271 20.75 0.07 -16.20
CA VAL A 271 20.31 -0.07 -17.59
C VAL A 271 18.90 0.48 -17.71
N ILE A 272 18.73 1.47 -18.59
CA ILE A 272 17.38 1.99 -18.90
C ILE A 272 16.69 1.01 -19.83
N ASP A 273 15.60 0.43 -19.33
CA ASP A 273 14.79 -0.54 -20.06
C ASP A 273 13.41 0.05 -20.37
N LYS A 274 13.13 0.24 -21.65
CA LYS A 274 11.86 0.83 -22.13
C LYS A 274 10.63 -0.01 -21.78
N SER A 275 10.80 -1.31 -21.54
CA SER A 275 9.69 -2.18 -21.14
C SER A 275 9.10 -1.83 -19.76
N PHE A 276 9.87 -1.12 -18.92
CA PHE A 276 9.41 -0.60 -17.63
C PHE A 276 8.83 0.83 -17.70
N MET A 277 8.81 1.45 -18.88
CA MET A 277 8.14 2.74 -19.05
C MET A 277 6.64 2.56 -19.14
N ARG A 278 5.90 3.43 -18.49
CA ARG A 278 4.42 3.39 -18.50
C ARG A 278 3.89 4.12 -19.73
N PRO A 279 2.77 3.68 -20.33
CA PRO A 279 2.11 4.39 -21.43
C PRO A 279 1.72 5.83 -21.07
N ALA A 280 1.32 6.07 -19.81
CA ALA A 280 1.11 7.40 -19.24
C ALA A 280 1.83 7.48 -17.89
N GLU A 281 2.73 8.43 -17.76
CA GLU A 281 3.49 8.64 -16.52
C GLU A 281 2.87 9.77 -15.70
N VAL A 282 2.90 9.60 -14.39
CA VAL A 282 2.61 10.68 -13.44
C VAL A 282 3.95 11.31 -13.04
N PRO A 283 4.25 12.52 -13.49
CA PRO A 283 5.59 13.07 -13.34
C PRO A 283 5.92 13.43 -11.89
N HIS A 284 4.93 13.90 -11.12
CA HIS A 284 5.17 14.48 -9.81
C HIS A 284 3.98 14.25 -8.86
N LEU A 285 4.25 13.58 -7.74
CA LEU A 285 3.32 13.42 -6.62
C LEU A 285 4.02 13.87 -5.34
N VAL A 286 3.39 14.78 -4.60
CA VAL A 286 3.83 15.26 -3.28
C VAL A 286 2.63 15.59 -2.42
N ALA A 287 2.59 15.03 -1.21
CA ALA A 287 1.47 15.18 -0.29
C ALA A 287 1.44 16.54 0.40
N ASN A 288 0.23 17.02 0.68
CA ASN A 288 -0.03 17.95 1.76
C ASN A 288 -0.81 17.25 2.89
N PRO A 289 -0.11 16.66 3.89
CA PRO A 289 -0.75 15.89 4.95
C PRO A 289 -1.27 16.77 6.11
N SER A 290 -1.42 18.06 5.92
CA SER A 290 -1.77 19.03 7.00
C SER A 290 -3.07 18.69 7.73
N LYS A 291 -4.05 18.12 7.04
CA LYS A 291 -5.30 17.64 7.65
C LYS A 291 -5.06 16.48 8.60
N ALA A 292 -4.27 15.49 8.16
CA ALA A 292 -3.91 14.34 9.00
C ALA A 292 -3.10 14.78 10.24
N GLU A 293 -2.16 15.70 10.07
CA GLU A 293 -1.40 16.27 11.20
C GLU A 293 -2.32 17.00 12.20
N LYS A 294 -3.22 17.85 11.72
CA LYS A 294 -4.12 18.65 12.55
C LYS A 294 -5.20 17.83 13.26
N VAL A 295 -5.81 16.88 12.56
CA VAL A 295 -7.00 16.14 13.04
C VAL A 295 -6.61 14.84 13.75
N LEU A 296 -5.67 14.09 13.19
CA LEU A 296 -5.24 12.81 13.73
C LEU A 296 -4.03 12.93 14.66
N GLY A 297 -3.24 14.03 14.57
CA GLY A 297 -1.92 14.12 15.18
C GLY A 297 -0.88 13.23 14.47
N TRP A 298 -1.19 12.78 13.25
CA TRP A 298 -0.32 11.90 12.48
C TRP A 298 0.69 12.70 11.65
N LYS A 299 1.94 12.25 11.67
CA LYS A 299 3.01 12.82 10.86
C LYS A 299 4.04 11.74 10.52
N ALA A 300 4.48 11.70 9.27
CA ALA A 300 5.59 10.86 8.86
C ALA A 300 6.89 11.33 9.52
N LYS A 301 7.62 10.42 10.18
CA LYS A 301 8.85 10.70 10.94
C LYS A 301 10.08 10.25 10.19
N THR A 302 10.01 9.08 9.57
CA THR A 302 11.11 8.46 8.82
C THR A 302 11.42 9.29 7.57
N LYS A 303 12.65 9.77 7.50
CA LYS A 303 13.13 10.59 6.38
C LYS A 303 13.65 9.72 5.25
N PHE A 304 13.72 10.30 4.03
CA PHE A 304 14.09 9.61 2.80
C PHE A 304 15.35 8.74 2.94
N LYS A 305 16.45 9.29 3.45
CA LYS A 305 17.72 8.54 3.60
C LYS A 305 17.61 7.39 4.58
N GLU A 306 16.84 7.57 5.66
CA GLU A 306 16.58 6.54 6.65
C GLU A 306 15.71 5.42 6.05
N LEU A 307 14.70 5.76 5.25
CA LEU A 307 13.88 4.78 4.53
C LEU A 307 14.74 3.91 3.60
N VAL A 308 15.60 4.55 2.79
CA VAL A 308 16.53 3.82 1.91
C VAL A 308 17.42 2.89 2.72
N LYS A 309 17.93 3.36 3.89
CA LYS A 309 18.77 2.56 4.79
C LYS A 309 18.04 1.33 5.31
N ILE A 310 16.83 1.49 5.84
CA ILE A 310 16.02 0.39 6.38
C ILE A 310 15.83 -0.70 5.31
N MET A 311 15.42 -0.30 4.10
CA MET A 311 15.18 -1.24 3.01
C MET A 311 16.47 -1.93 2.56
N LEU A 312 17.56 -1.17 2.36
CA LEU A 312 18.82 -1.69 1.89
C LEU A 312 19.47 -2.63 2.91
N GLU A 313 19.51 -2.28 4.18
CA GLU A 313 20.08 -3.14 5.23
C GLU A 313 19.36 -4.49 5.32
N ASN A 314 18.03 -4.50 5.18
CA ASN A 314 17.27 -5.75 5.14
C ASN A 314 17.64 -6.59 3.91
N ASP A 315 17.69 -5.98 2.73
CA ASP A 315 18.05 -6.70 1.51
C ASP A 315 19.50 -7.19 1.53
N MET A 316 20.43 -6.43 2.09
CA MET A 316 21.82 -6.85 2.30
C MET A 316 21.90 -8.11 3.18
N LYS A 317 21.19 -8.14 4.31
CA LYS A 317 21.12 -9.32 5.20
C LYS A 317 20.54 -10.54 4.48
N ARG A 318 19.42 -10.34 3.75
CA ARG A 318 18.75 -11.41 3.00
C ARG A 318 19.62 -11.99 1.89
N ILE A 319 20.27 -11.13 1.10
CA ILE A 319 21.13 -11.54 -0.02
C ILE A 319 22.43 -12.19 0.49
N GLN A 320 23.02 -11.66 1.58
CA GLN A 320 24.20 -12.26 2.20
C GLN A 320 23.93 -13.70 2.68
N ALA A 321 22.75 -13.96 3.23
CA ALA A 321 22.36 -15.30 3.65
C ALA A 321 22.22 -16.27 2.46
N ILE A 322 21.84 -15.78 1.29
CA ILE A 322 21.75 -16.57 0.05
C ILE A 322 23.15 -16.82 -0.56
N SER A 323 24.02 -15.80 -0.54
CA SER A 323 25.36 -15.90 -1.15
C SER A 323 26.32 -16.84 -0.42
N LYS A 324 26.02 -17.22 0.82
CA LYS A 324 26.81 -18.15 1.63
C LYS A 324 26.39 -19.63 1.46
N LYS A 325 25.28 -19.87 0.77
CA LYS A 325 24.79 -21.21 0.39
C LYS A 325 25.30 -21.61 -1.00
#